data_f5948209b9ca8072ed17839b1bb7a609
#
_entry.id   f5948209b9ca8072ed17839b1bb7a609
#
_cell.length_a   1.000
_cell.length_b   1.000
_cell.length_c   1.000
_cell.angle_alpha   90.00
_cell.angle_beta   90.00
_cell.angle_gamma   90.00
#
_symmetry.space_group_name_H-M   'P 1'
#
loop_
_entity.id
_entity.type
_entity.pdbx_description
1 polymer ?
#
loop_
_entity_poly.entity_id
_entity_poly.type
_entity_poly.pdbx_seq_one_letter_code
_entity_poly.pdbx_strand_id
1 'polypeptide(L)'
;MIINNKMNSMTEFVSWFRSVAPYIHTFRNKVFILGFGGEIITDAKFVHFIHDINLLASLGVRLVLVHGARPQIQLRLSESLLETQTVMGMRVTDSASLQCVKEAVGRVHHEIAALLSMGLPNSPMANAAIRVASGNFVTACPHGIIQGVDLMYTGKVRKINAEAIHSYLEQGEVVLISPLGYSPTGEIFNLTMENVATEIAIALHAEKLIFLLDTVDYNSSDTDRPESLPRELTVAESKLLLRNKTPEAIPLLPDTIRPWLQSATKACEMGVTRTHLISRHNDGAILQELFTHHGIGTMISQETLQTLRKAKIEDVGGILQLIEPLEAEGILVRRSRELLEIEIDRFTVLEHDGIMLGCAALYPFSEERACELACLAIHPDYRDRGYGNHLLKHIEKGAISQDIHTLFVLTTHAAHWFIEHGFSEATTAELPPARQNLYNYQRRSKVLIKHL
;
A
#
# COMPACT_ATOMS: atom_id res chain seq x y z
N MET A 1 -9.74 -39.14 2.03
CA MET A 1 -8.82 -38.03 2.34
C MET A 1 -8.63 -37.05 1.18
N ILE A 2 -8.40 -37.49 -0.06
CA ILE A 2 -8.14 -36.62 -1.23
C ILE A 2 -9.36 -35.76 -1.63
N ILE A 3 -10.58 -36.26 -1.48
CA ILE A 3 -11.82 -35.52 -1.82
C ILE A 3 -12.08 -34.39 -0.83
N ASN A 4 -11.84 -34.60 0.47
CA ASN A 4 -11.99 -33.56 1.49
C ASN A 4 -10.98 -32.41 1.33
N ASN A 5 -9.74 -32.68 0.94
CA ASN A 5 -8.74 -31.64 0.68
C ASN A 5 -9.10 -30.77 -0.55
N LYS A 6 -9.68 -31.37 -1.61
CA LYS A 6 -10.15 -30.59 -2.77
C LYS A 6 -11.38 -29.74 -2.45
N MET A 7 -12.30 -30.22 -1.64
CA MET A 7 -13.46 -29.44 -1.21
C MET A 7 -13.09 -28.26 -0.31
N ASN A 8 -12.14 -28.43 0.63
CA ASN A 8 -11.63 -27.32 1.44
C ASN A 8 -10.96 -26.25 0.57
N SER A 9 -10.12 -26.67 -0.39
CA SER A 9 -9.43 -25.72 -1.30
C SER A 9 -10.39 -24.92 -2.19
N MET A 10 -11.51 -25.51 -2.63
CA MET A 10 -12.54 -24.79 -3.41
C MET A 10 -13.33 -23.80 -2.54
N THR A 11 -13.64 -24.14 -1.30
CA THR A 11 -14.33 -23.25 -0.37
C THR A 11 -13.44 -22.08 0.03
N GLU A 12 -12.17 -22.33 0.28
CA GLU A 12 -11.15 -21.31 0.54
C GLU A 12 -10.98 -20.36 -0.64
N PHE A 13 -10.89 -20.91 -1.86
CA PHE A 13 -10.84 -20.11 -3.09
C PHE A 13 -12.06 -19.20 -3.24
N VAL A 14 -13.29 -19.73 -3.05
CA VAL A 14 -14.52 -18.95 -3.17
C VAL A 14 -14.56 -17.85 -2.10
N SER A 15 -14.17 -18.15 -0.87
CA SER A 15 -14.09 -17.17 0.21
C SER A 15 -13.09 -16.07 -0.12
N TRP A 16 -11.89 -16.44 -0.53
CA TRP A 16 -10.85 -15.49 -0.95
C TRP A 16 -11.32 -14.64 -2.14
N PHE A 17 -11.90 -15.24 -3.17
CA PHE A 17 -12.37 -14.48 -4.34
C PHE A 17 -13.48 -13.48 -4.00
N ARG A 18 -14.35 -13.83 -3.02
CA ARG A 18 -15.35 -12.89 -2.50
C ARG A 18 -14.71 -11.73 -1.73
N SER A 19 -13.64 -11.98 -0.98
CA SER A 19 -12.92 -10.92 -0.24
C SER A 19 -12.19 -9.94 -1.17
N VAL A 20 -11.93 -10.31 -2.42
CA VAL A 20 -11.33 -9.44 -3.45
C VAL A 20 -12.35 -8.46 -4.05
N ALA A 21 -13.66 -8.73 -3.96
CA ALA A 21 -14.69 -7.93 -4.62
C ALA A 21 -14.65 -6.42 -4.26
N PRO A 22 -14.44 -5.98 -3.00
CA PRO A 22 -14.31 -4.56 -2.67
C PRO A 22 -13.18 -3.87 -3.42
N TYR A 23 -12.01 -4.52 -3.56
CA TYR A 23 -10.87 -4.00 -4.31
C TYR A 23 -11.18 -3.84 -5.79
N ILE A 24 -11.88 -4.82 -6.40
CA ILE A 24 -12.32 -4.75 -7.81
C ILE A 24 -13.20 -3.52 -8.02
N HIS A 25 -14.17 -3.28 -7.12
CA HIS A 25 -15.04 -2.11 -7.20
C HIS A 25 -14.25 -0.80 -7.08
N THR A 26 -13.30 -0.74 -6.15
CA THR A 26 -12.48 0.46 -5.91
C THR A 26 -11.53 0.76 -7.07
N PHE A 27 -10.94 -0.28 -7.69
CA PHE A 27 -9.92 -0.11 -8.73
C PHE A 27 -10.49 0.08 -10.13
N ARG A 28 -11.73 -0.26 -10.35
CA ARG A 28 -12.38 -0.15 -11.66
C ARG A 28 -12.34 1.30 -12.17
N ASN A 29 -11.88 1.47 -13.40
CA ASN A 29 -11.67 2.75 -14.07
C ASN A 29 -10.60 3.66 -13.44
N LYS A 30 -9.86 3.19 -12.43
CA LYS A 30 -8.74 3.93 -11.85
C LYS A 30 -7.48 3.75 -12.69
N VAL A 31 -6.65 4.78 -12.71
CA VAL A 31 -5.38 4.78 -13.45
C VAL A 31 -4.26 4.27 -12.56
N PHE A 32 -3.59 3.20 -12.99
CA PHE A 32 -2.42 2.64 -12.32
C PHE A 32 -1.21 2.76 -13.24
N ILE A 33 -0.09 3.21 -12.69
CA ILE A 33 1.19 3.31 -13.38
C ILE A 33 2.09 2.21 -12.84
N LEU A 34 2.63 1.39 -13.74
CA LEU A 34 3.57 0.31 -13.40
C LEU A 34 4.93 0.64 -13.98
N GLY A 35 5.89 0.94 -13.10
CA GLY A 35 7.29 1.19 -13.47
C GLY A 35 8.15 -0.04 -13.16
N PHE A 36 8.88 -0.55 -14.16
CA PHE A 36 9.73 -1.73 -14.00
C PHE A 36 11.00 -1.65 -14.84
N GLY A 37 12.08 -2.17 -14.30
CA GLY A 37 13.39 -2.19 -14.97
C GLY A 37 13.44 -3.18 -16.12
N GLY A 38 14.44 -3.03 -16.99
CA GLY A 38 14.69 -3.97 -18.09
C GLY A 38 15.11 -5.37 -17.64
N GLU A 39 15.49 -5.53 -16.39
CA GLU A 39 15.90 -6.78 -15.76
C GLU A 39 14.77 -7.82 -15.77
N ILE A 40 13.52 -7.36 -15.57
CA ILE A 40 12.35 -8.26 -15.52
C ILE A 40 12.08 -8.97 -16.85
N ILE A 41 12.48 -8.35 -17.97
CA ILE A 41 12.18 -8.84 -19.33
C ILE A 41 12.98 -10.10 -19.65
N THR A 42 14.16 -10.23 -19.05
CA THR A 42 15.03 -11.43 -19.20
C THR A 42 14.69 -12.54 -18.19
N ASP A 43 13.77 -12.28 -17.26
CA ASP A 43 13.32 -13.25 -16.27
C ASP A 43 12.27 -14.19 -16.87
N ALA A 44 12.40 -15.49 -16.60
CA ALA A 44 11.41 -16.47 -17.00
C ALA A 44 9.99 -16.19 -16.47
N LYS A 45 9.88 -15.48 -15.35
CA LYS A 45 8.62 -15.04 -14.74
C LYS A 45 7.97 -13.86 -15.45
N PHE A 46 8.62 -13.24 -16.44
CA PHE A 46 8.06 -12.09 -17.14
C PHE A 46 6.72 -12.42 -17.82
N VAL A 47 6.55 -13.64 -18.30
CA VAL A 47 5.27 -14.08 -18.86
C VAL A 47 4.15 -14.07 -17.81
N HIS A 48 4.44 -14.44 -16.55
CA HIS A 48 3.46 -14.38 -15.46
C HIS A 48 3.07 -12.92 -15.14
N PHE A 49 4.04 -12.02 -15.14
CA PHE A 49 3.76 -10.58 -15.00
C PHE A 49 2.81 -10.07 -16.11
N ILE A 50 2.97 -10.51 -17.36
CA ILE A 50 2.05 -10.17 -18.46
C ILE A 50 0.64 -10.74 -18.20
N HIS A 51 0.53 -11.94 -17.62
CA HIS A 51 -0.76 -12.50 -17.21
C HIS A 51 -1.42 -11.65 -16.13
N ASP A 52 -0.66 -11.12 -15.16
CA ASP A 52 -1.16 -10.22 -14.12
C ASP A 52 -1.67 -8.91 -14.73
N ILE A 53 -0.94 -8.34 -15.70
CA ILE A 53 -1.37 -7.15 -16.46
C ILE A 53 -2.70 -7.40 -17.18
N ASN A 54 -2.83 -8.54 -17.85
CA ASN A 54 -4.08 -8.92 -18.52
C ASN A 54 -5.24 -9.01 -17.52
N LEU A 55 -4.99 -9.63 -16.36
CA LEU A 55 -6.03 -9.75 -15.33
C LEU A 55 -6.48 -8.37 -14.83
N LEU A 56 -5.54 -7.47 -14.52
CA LEU A 56 -5.85 -6.10 -14.10
C LEU A 56 -6.65 -5.33 -15.15
N ALA A 57 -6.25 -5.42 -16.42
CA ALA A 57 -6.98 -4.80 -17.53
C ALA A 57 -8.39 -5.39 -17.65
N SER A 58 -8.56 -6.71 -17.52
CA SER A 58 -9.85 -7.40 -17.54
C SER A 58 -10.78 -7.00 -16.38
N LEU A 59 -10.21 -6.64 -15.23
CA LEU A 59 -10.95 -6.10 -14.08
C LEU A 59 -11.33 -4.63 -14.24
N GLY A 60 -10.94 -4.00 -15.36
CA GLY A 60 -11.27 -2.62 -15.69
C GLY A 60 -10.30 -1.58 -15.12
N VAL A 61 -9.11 -1.96 -14.71
CA VAL A 61 -8.04 -1.03 -14.34
C VAL A 61 -7.44 -0.41 -15.60
N ARG A 62 -7.23 0.90 -15.60
CA ARG A 62 -6.58 1.63 -16.69
C ARG A 62 -5.07 1.63 -16.46
N LEU A 63 -4.31 1.02 -17.36
CA LEU A 63 -2.89 0.72 -17.13
C LEU A 63 -1.97 1.55 -18.00
N VAL A 64 -0.96 2.16 -17.37
CA VAL A 64 0.20 2.73 -18.05
C VAL A 64 1.44 1.94 -17.59
N LEU A 65 2.13 1.36 -18.53
CA LEU A 65 3.37 0.60 -18.32
C LEU A 65 4.57 1.47 -18.70
N VAL A 66 5.51 1.65 -17.78
CA VAL A 66 6.74 2.38 -18.02
C VAL A 66 7.90 1.42 -17.83
N HIS A 67 8.56 1.04 -18.93
CA HIS A 67 9.67 0.11 -18.86
C HIS A 67 11.02 0.80 -18.77
N GLY A 68 11.99 0.15 -18.12
CA GLY A 68 13.40 0.47 -18.21
C GLY A 68 14.09 -0.38 -19.28
N ALA A 69 15.37 -0.08 -19.55
CA ALA A 69 16.22 -0.83 -20.46
C ALA A 69 17.70 -0.77 -20.06
N ARG A 70 18.02 -0.50 -18.78
CA ARG A 70 19.42 -0.34 -18.34
C ARG A 70 20.33 -1.52 -18.68
N PRO A 71 19.95 -2.80 -18.43
CA PRO A 71 20.80 -3.94 -18.78
C PRO A 71 21.01 -4.06 -20.30
N GLN A 72 19.94 -3.88 -21.08
CA GLN A 72 19.99 -4.00 -22.53
C GLN A 72 20.85 -2.88 -23.15
N ILE A 73 20.75 -1.67 -22.62
CA ILE A 73 21.61 -0.54 -23.01
C ILE A 73 23.07 -0.87 -22.67
N GLN A 74 23.35 -1.40 -21.47
CA GLN A 74 24.72 -1.74 -21.07
C GLN A 74 25.31 -2.83 -21.97
N LEU A 75 24.53 -3.86 -22.29
CA LEU A 75 24.95 -4.91 -23.22
C LEU A 75 25.28 -4.31 -24.58
N ARG A 76 24.39 -3.46 -25.12
CA ARG A 76 24.59 -2.87 -26.45
C ARG A 76 25.81 -1.94 -26.53
N LEU A 77 26.08 -1.18 -25.45
CA LEU A 77 27.29 -0.36 -25.35
C LEU A 77 28.55 -1.23 -25.32
N SER A 78 28.55 -2.32 -24.57
CA SER A 78 29.68 -3.28 -24.52
C SER A 78 29.96 -3.91 -25.87
N GLU A 79 28.91 -4.33 -26.58
CA GLU A 79 29.02 -4.86 -27.96
C GLU A 79 29.60 -3.84 -28.94
N SER A 80 29.29 -2.55 -28.72
CA SER A 80 29.79 -1.43 -29.54
C SER A 80 31.16 -0.89 -29.07
N LEU A 81 31.76 -1.49 -28.05
CA LEU A 81 33.03 -1.08 -27.42
C LEU A 81 33.00 0.40 -26.94
N LEU A 82 31.84 0.88 -26.50
CA LEU A 82 31.65 2.23 -25.98
C LEU A 82 31.66 2.21 -24.44
N GLU A 83 32.55 3.02 -23.89
CA GLU A 83 32.58 3.30 -22.44
C GLU A 83 31.76 4.55 -22.15
N THR A 84 30.98 4.54 -21.10
CA THR A 84 30.18 5.68 -20.67
C THR A 84 30.47 6.03 -19.22
N GLN A 85 30.58 7.33 -18.96
CA GLN A 85 30.70 7.87 -17.61
C GLN A 85 29.31 7.93 -16.92
N THR A 86 29.29 7.78 -15.61
CA THR A 86 28.09 7.98 -14.79
C THR A 86 28.34 9.09 -13.78
N VAL A 87 27.44 10.05 -13.69
CA VAL A 87 27.48 11.16 -12.74
C VAL A 87 26.19 11.15 -11.92
N MET A 88 26.30 11.02 -10.60
CA MET A 88 25.15 10.91 -9.68
C MET A 88 24.12 9.85 -10.09
N GLY A 89 24.59 8.68 -10.56
CA GLY A 89 23.72 7.58 -11.00
C GLY A 89 23.12 7.77 -12.41
N MET A 90 23.35 8.91 -13.06
CA MET A 90 22.91 9.19 -14.42
C MET A 90 24.06 8.97 -15.42
N ARG A 91 23.74 8.28 -16.51
CA ARG A 91 24.71 8.04 -17.60
C ARG A 91 24.95 9.34 -18.38
N VAL A 92 26.18 9.66 -18.67
CA VAL A 92 26.51 10.66 -19.68
C VAL A 92 26.22 10.04 -21.07
N THR A 93 25.25 10.57 -21.79
CA THR A 93 24.80 10.00 -23.07
C THR A 93 25.25 10.90 -24.21
N ASP A 94 26.35 10.54 -24.86
CA ASP A 94 26.77 11.18 -26.09
C ASP A 94 26.00 10.69 -27.32
N SER A 95 26.32 11.18 -28.51
CA SER A 95 25.59 10.80 -29.73
C SER A 95 25.72 9.33 -30.08
N ALA A 96 26.88 8.69 -29.84
CA ALA A 96 27.11 7.28 -30.13
C ALA A 96 26.34 6.41 -29.12
N SER A 97 26.41 6.74 -27.83
CA SER A 97 25.67 6.09 -26.76
C SER A 97 24.15 6.23 -26.94
N LEU A 98 23.69 7.40 -27.41
CA LEU A 98 22.26 7.61 -27.69
C LEU A 98 21.73 6.64 -28.77
N GLN A 99 22.57 6.33 -29.78
CA GLN A 99 22.20 5.34 -30.79
C GLN A 99 21.97 3.96 -30.17
N CYS A 100 22.88 3.50 -29.30
CA CYS A 100 22.73 2.25 -28.56
C CYS A 100 21.50 2.28 -27.65
N VAL A 101 21.22 3.41 -27.00
CA VAL A 101 20.01 3.58 -26.17
C VAL A 101 18.75 3.39 -27.00
N LYS A 102 18.62 4.04 -28.16
CA LYS A 102 17.45 3.92 -29.03
C LYS A 102 17.22 2.48 -29.50
N GLU A 103 18.30 1.79 -29.89
CA GLU A 103 18.23 0.39 -30.34
C GLU A 103 17.77 -0.54 -29.21
N ALA A 104 18.39 -0.44 -28.03
CA ALA A 104 18.05 -1.27 -26.87
C ALA A 104 16.62 -1.00 -26.39
N VAL A 105 16.22 0.28 -26.26
CA VAL A 105 14.87 0.67 -25.83
C VAL A 105 13.82 0.22 -26.83
N GLY A 106 14.05 0.39 -28.14
CA GLY A 106 13.13 -0.05 -29.18
C GLY A 106 12.92 -1.58 -29.15
N ARG A 107 14.00 -2.35 -28.98
CA ARG A 107 13.91 -3.81 -28.83
C ARG A 107 13.05 -4.20 -27.65
N VAL A 108 13.33 -3.67 -26.46
CA VAL A 108 12.57 -3.93 -25.22
C VAL A 108 11.09 -3.58 -25.41
N HIS A 109 10.80 -2.44 -25.99
CA HIS A 109 9.44 -1.99 -26.25
C HIS A 109 8.65 -3.00 -27.09
N HIS A 110 9.25 -3.48 -28.20
CA HIS A 110 8.58 -4.44 -29.08
C HIS A 110 8.44 -5.83 -28.44
N GLU A 111 9.40 -6.26 -27.62
CA GLU A 111 9.29 -7.52 -26.88
C GLU A 111 8.10 -7.48 -25.89
N ILE A 112 7.91 -6.37 -25.16
CA ILE A 112 6.77 -6.17 -24.27
C ILE A 112 5.45 -6.15 -25.07
N ALA A 113 5.39 -5.38 -26.14
CA ALA A 113 4.19 -5.27 -26.96
C ALA A 113 3.79 -6.61 -27.57
N ALA A 114 4.75 -7.43 -28.01
CA ALA A 114 4.52 -8.76 -28.53
C ALA A 114 3.90 -9.70 -27.47
N LEU A 115 4.42 -9.67 -26.24
CA LEU A 115 3.89 -10.49 -25.15
C LEU A 115 2.48 -10.05 -24.71
N LEU A 116 2.21 -8.75 -24.69
CA LEU A 116 0.86 -8.22 -24.43
C LEU A 116 -0.15 -8.61 -25.53
N SER A 117 0.33 -8.91 -26.72
CA SER A 117 -0.51 -9.35 -27.86
C SER A 117 -0.81 -10.85 -27.86
N MET A 118 -0.33 -11.61 -26.86
CA MET A 118 -0.64 -13.05 -26.77
C MET A 118 -2.14 -13.27 -26.53
N GLY A 119 -2.67 -14.31 -27.19
CA GLY A 119 -4.09 -14.69 -27.08
C GLY A 119 -4.30 -16.20 -27.28
N LEU A 120 -3.31 -17.03 -26.89
CA LEU A 120 -3.35 -18.47 -27.11
C LEU A 120 -4.49 -19.15 -26.34
N PRO A 121 -5.29 -20.01 -26.99
CA PRO A 121 -6.28 -20.84 -26.30
C PRO A 121 -5.63 -21.68 -25.18
N ASN A 122 -6.37 -21.92 -24.12
CA ASN A 122 -5.93 -22.67 -22.94
C ASN A 122 -4.74 -22.04 -22.17
N SER A 123 -4.55 -20.73 -22.31
CA SER A 123 -3.60 -19.94 -21.52
C SER A 123 -4.34 -18.87 -20.69
N PRO A 124 -3.71 -18.27 -19.68
CA PRO A 124 -4.29 -17.12 -18.98
C PRO A 124 -4.57 -15.91 -19.88
N MET A 125 -4.01 -15.90 -21.11
CA MET A 125 -4.25 -14.88 -22.14
C MET A 125 -5.37 -15.28 -23.12
N ALA A 126 -6.07 -16.38 -22.90
CA ALA A 126 -7.16 -16.80 -23.78
C ALA A 126 -8.27 -15.72 -23.79
N ASN A 127 -8.69 -15.33 -24.99
CA ASN A 127 -9.64 -14.25 -25.24
C ASN A 127 -9.15 -12.85 -24.76
N ALA A 128 -7.91 -12.69 -24.41
CA ALA A 128 -7.33 -11.36 -24.16
C ALA A 128 -7.33 -10.56 -25.47
N ALA A 129 -7.78 -9.31 -25.39
CA ALA A 129 -7.82 -8.38 -26.52
C ALA A 129 -7.09 -7.08 -26.14
N ILE A 130 -5.89 -7.23 -25.57
CA ILE A 130 -5.09 -6.07 -25.15
C ILE A 130 -4.60 -5.33 -26.40
N ARG A 131 -4.95 -4.06 -26.49
CA ARG A 131 -4.38 -3.13 -27.46
C ARG A 131 -3.36 -2.25 -26.76
N VAL A 132 -2.20 -2.11 -27.37
CA VAL A 132 -1.08 -1.33 -26.82
C VAL A 132 -0.97 -0.03 -27.57
N ALA A 133 -1.10 1.10 -26.86
CA ALA A 133 -0.85 2.42 -27.40
C ALA A 133 0.53 2.93 -26.98
N SER A 134 1.25 3.56 -27.92
CA SER A 134 2.54 4.19 -27.68
C SER A 134 2.66 5.47 -28.51
N GLY A 135 3.45 6.42 -28.02
CA GLY A 135 3.60 7.69 -28.73
C GLY A 135 4.59 8.64 -28.07
N ASN A 136 4.62 9.87 -28.59
CA ASN A 136 5.48 10.95 -28.13
C ASN A 136 4.86 11.72 -26.94
N PHE A 137 4.38 10.99 -25.94
CA PHE A 137 3.69 11.58 -24.79
C PHE A 137 4.60 12.36 -23.84
N VAL A 138 5.92 12.11 -23.88
CA VAL A 138 6.91 12.66 -22.97
C VAL A 138 7.73 13.73 -23.68
N THR A 139 7.49 14.99 -23.36
CA THR A 139 8.39 16.08 -23.76
C THR A 139 9.55 16.16 -22.79
N ALA A 140 10.77 16.15 -23.29
CA ALA A 140 12.01 16.20 -22.52
C ALA A 140 12.81 17.47 -22.75
N CYS A 141 13.73 17.74 -21.83
CA CYS A 141 14.81 18.73 -22.00
C CYS A 141 16.11 18.16 -21.42
N PRO A 142 17.29 18.67 -21.85
CA PRO A 142 18.57 18.21 -21.32
C PRO A 142 18.68 18.46 -19.81
N HIS A 143 19.42 17.61 -19.11
CA HIS A 143 19.82 17.87 -17.73
C HIS A 143 20.81 19.01 -17.61
N GLY A 144 21.61 19.19 -18.65
CA GLY A 144 22.70 20.17 -18.69
C GLY A 144 23.95 19.69 -17.95
N ILE A 145 24.67 20.64 -17.35
CA ILE A 145 25.95 20.39 -16.66
C ILE A 145 25.71 20.08 -15.18
N ILE A 146 26.17 18.91 -14.71
CA ILE A 146 26.12 18.48 -13.31
C ILE A 146 27.52 18.17 -12.83
N GLN A 147 27.96 18.78 -11.73
CA GLN A 147 29.32 18.63 -11.19
C GLN A 147 30.41 18.90 -12.22
N GLY A 148 30.20 19.88 -13.12
CA GLY A 148 31.14 20.21 -14.15
C GLY A 148 31.16 19.30 -15.38
N VAL A 149 30.30 18.27 -15.43
CA VAL A 149 30.18 17.36 -16.57
C VAL A 149 28.88 17.63 -17.33
N ASP A 150 28.97 17.84 -18.62
CA ASP A 150 27.79 17.94 -19.49
C ASP A 150 27.20 16.55 -19.73
N LEU A 151 25.95 16.39 -19.40
CA LEU A 151 25.22 15.12 -19.57
C LEU A 151 24.70 14.89 -21.00
N MET A 152 24.89 15.87 -21.91
CA MET A 152 24.54 15.83 -23.32
C MET A 152 23.09 15.41 -23.57
N TYR A 153 22.84 14.21 -24.14
CA TYR A 153 21.50 13.68 -24.42
C TYR A 153 20.83 12.98 -23.23
N THR A 154 21.41 13.04 -22.05
CA THR A 154 20.69 12.64 -20.85
C THR A 154 19.76 13.76 -20.42
N GLY A 155 18.47 13.46 -20.38
CA GLY A 155 17.43 14.46 -20.16
C GLY A 155 16.60 14.21 -18.91
N LYS A 156 15.69 15.13 -18.70
CA LYS A 156 14.62 15.06 -17.70
C LYS A 156 13.27 15.35 -18.36
N VAL A 157 12.21 14.85 -17.77
CA VAL A 157 10.83 15.14 -18.20
C VAL A 157 10.55 16.62 -17.98
N ARG A 158 10.04 17.28 -19.02
CA ARG A 158 9.62 18.69 -19.00
C ARG A 158 8.10 18.80 -18.94
N LYS A 159 7.39 17.95 -19.69
CA LYS A 159 5.93 17.95 -19.78
C LYS A 159 5.43 16.57 -20.20
N ILE A 160 4.32 16.15 -19.65
CA ILE A 160 3.56 14.97 -20.08
C ILE A 160 2.31 15.44 -20.83
N ASN A 161 1.99 14.77 -21.94
CA ASN A 161 0.72 14.96 -22.64
C ASN A 161 -0.34 14.05 -22.02
N ALA A 162 -0.86 14.47 -20.87
CA ALA A 162 -1.84 13.71 -20.09
C ALA A 162 -3.14 13.48 -20.86
N GLU A 163 -3.60 14.46 -21.64
CA GLU A 163 -4.84 14.37 -22.41
C GLU A 163 -4.76 13.25 -23.46
N ALA A 164 -3.65 13.15 -24.18
CA ALA A 164 -3.46 12.07 -25.15
C ALA A 164 -3.40 10.70 -24.47
N ILE A 165 -2.74 10.57 -23.33
CA ILE A 165 -2.69 9.31 -22.57
C ILE A 165 -4.11 8.94 -22.09
N HIS A 166 -4.86 9.87 -21.51
CA HIS A 166 -6.23 9.63 -21.06
C HIS A 166 -7.13 9.15 -22.20
N SER A 167 -7.02 9.73 -23.40
CA SER A 167 -7.80 9.33 -24.57
C SER A 167 -7.63 7.84 -24.91
N TYR A 168 -6.39 7.31 -24.85
CA TYR A 168 -6.13 5.89 -25.08
C TYR A 168 -6.65 5.00 -23.92
N LEU A 169 -6.46 5.44 -22.68
CA LEU A 169 -6.96 4.73 -21.52
C LEU A 169 -8.49 4.63 -21.49
N GLU A 170 -9.20 5.66 -21.98
CA GLU A 170 -10.67 5.65 -22.10
C GLU A 170 -11.15 4.68 -23.18
N GLN A 171 -10.36 4.42 -24.20
CA GLN A 171 -10.62 3.40 -25.22
C GLN A 171 -10.30 1.97 -24.75
N GLY A 172 -9.86 1.81 -23.50
CA GLY A 172 -9.49 0.52 -22.93
C GLY A 172 -8.14 0.00 -23.41
N GLU A 173 -7.25 0.88 -23.88
CA GLU A 173 -5.91 0.52 -24.31
C GLU A 173 -4.92 0.57 -23.14
N VAL A 174 -3.93 -0.32 -23.17
CA VAL A 174 -2.77 -0.27 -22.27
C VAL A 174 -1.73 0.67 -22.89
N VAL A 175 -1.34 1.71 -22.18
CA VAL A 175 -0.35 2.66 -22.68
C VAL A 175 1.03 2.21 -22.27
N LEU A 176 1.91 1.93 -23.26
CA LEU A 176 3.29 1.50 -23.06
C LEU A 176 4.23 2.65 -23.35
N ILE A 177 5.04 3.04 -22.38
CA ILE A 177 5.94 4.19 -22.44
C ILE A 177 7.39 3.75 -22.19
N SER A 178 8.26 4.22 -23.07
CA SER A 178 9.69 3.97 -23.03
C SER A 178 10.43 5.09 -22.25
N PRO A 179 11.64 4.84 -21.72
CA PRO A 179 12.45 5.84 -21.04
C PRO A 179 13.15 6.80 -22.04
N LEU A 180 12.40 7.26 -23.03
CA LEU A 180 12.82 8.25 -24.01
C LEU A 180 11.87 9.44 -23.99
N GLY A 181 12.42 10.63 -24.21
CA GLY A 181 11.62 11.84 -24.36
C GLY A 181 12.05 12.64 -25.59
N TYR A 182 11.15 13.46 -26.08
CA TYR A 182 11.30 14.22 -27.29
C TYR A 182 11.33 15.72 -27.01
N SER A 183 12.23 16.46 -27.60
CA SER A 183 12.21 17.93 -27.53
C SER A 183 11.35 18.52 -28.65
N PRO A 184 10.84 19.75 -28.49
CA PRO A 184 10.17 20.47 -29.57
C PRO A 184 11.10 20.75 -30.76
N THR A 185 12.42 20.66 -30.59
CA THR A 185 13.45 20.83 -31.63
C THR A 185 13.73 19.52 -32.38
N GLY A 186 13.07 18.40 -32.01
CA GLY A 186 13.23 17.11 -32.70
C GLY A 186 14.34 16.22 -32.14
N GLU A 187 14.92 16.57 -31.01
CA GLU A 187 15.95 15.76 -30.35
C GLU A 187 15.32 14.68 -29.47
N ILE A 188 16.05 13.59 -29.27
CA ILE A 188 15.67 12.48 -28.39
C ILE A 188 16.61 12.52 -27.18
N PHE A 189 16.02 12.39 -26.00
CA PHE A 189 16.74 12.31 -24.74
C PHE A 189 16.55 10.97 -24.04
N ASN A 190 17.65 10.45 -23.49
CA ASN A 190 17.66 9.29 -22.61
C ASN A 190 17.18 9.72 -21.21
N LEU A 191 16.09 9.12 -20.73
CA LEU A 191 15.47 9.42 -19.46
C LEU A 191 15.61 8.24 -18.48
N THR A 192 15.41 8.49 -17.21
CA THR A 192 15.26 7.40 -16.24
C THR A 192 13.80 6.96 -16.17
N MET A 193 13.56 5.65 -16.13
CA MET A 193 12.21 5.07 -16.03
C MET A 193 11.49 5.59 -14.79
N GLU A 194 12.19 5.70 -13.68
CA GLU A 194 11.66 6.19 -12.41
C GLU A 194 11.12 7.61 -12.53
N ASN A 195 11.86 8.49 -13.21
CA ASN A 195 11.43 9.88 -13.44
C ASN A 195 10.21 9.92 -14.38
N VAL A 196 10.24 9.15 -15.47
CA VAL A 196 9.12 9.09 -16.43
C VAL A 196 7.86 8.57 -15.74
N ALA A 197 7.94 7.47 -15.01
CA ALA A 197 6.79 6.89 -14.30
C ALA A 197 6.21 7.86 -13.26
N THR A 198 7.08 8.52 -12.50
CA THR A 198 6.67 9.51 -11.49
C THR A 198 5.96 10.70 -12.12
N GLU A 199 6.52 11.30 -13.16
CA GLU A 199 5.92 12.47 -13.80
C GLU A 199 4.60 12.14 -14.51
N ILE A 200 4.48 10.94 -15.09
CA ILE A 200 3.21 10.44 -15.65
C ILE A 200 2.18 10.23 -14.55
N ALA A 201 2.56 9.60 -13.45
CA ALA A 201 1.65 9.36 -12.33
C ALA A 201 1.09 10.69 -11.77
N ILE A 202 1.94 11.70 -11.63
CA ILE A 202 1.55 13.04 -11.18
C ILE A 202 0.61 13.69 -12.21
N ALA A 203 0.99 13.68 -13.49
CA ALA A 203 0.23 14.34 -14.55
C ALA A 203 -1.17 13.73 -14.77
N LEU A 204 -1.33 12.42 -14.52
CA LEU A 204 -2.59 11.71 -14.65
C LEU A 204 -3.39 11.65 -13.34
N HIS A 205 -2.90 12.22 -12.25
CA HIS A 205 -3.47 12.04 -10.90
C HIS A 205 -3.76 10.57 -10.61
N ALA A 206 -2.75 9.71 -10.84
CA ALA A 206 -2.91 8.28 -10.77
C ALA A 206 -3.36 7.83 -9.37
N GLU A 207 -4.23 6.83 -9.33
CA GLU A 207 -4.64 6.17 -8.07
C GLU A 207 -3.46 5.45 -7.44
N LYS A 208 -2.65 4.76 -8.27
CA LYS A 208 -1.46 4.04 -7.81
C LYS A 208 -0.29 4.19 -8.76
N LEU A 209 0.90 4.37 -8.17
CA LEU A 209 2.19 4.20 -8.83
C LEU A 209 2.89 3.00 -8.21
N ILE A 210 3.22 1.99 -9.00
CA ILE A 210 3.82 0.75 -8.53
C ILE A 210 5.18 0.57 -9.18
N PHE A 211 6.23 0.47 -8.38
CA PHE A 211 7.57 0.16 -8.84
C PHE A 211 7.94 -1.29 -8.50
N LEU A 212 8.41 -2.04 -9.50
CA LEU A 212 8.97 -3.38 -9.32
C LEU A 212 10.50 -3.26 -9.21
N LEU A 213 11.03 -3.69 -8.07
CA LEU A 213 12.43 -3.55 -7.70
C LEU A 213 13.14 -4.92 -7.63
N ASP A 214 14.47 -4.91 -7.81
CA ASP A 214 15.30 -6.12 -7.64
C ASP A 214 15.48 -6.53 -6.19
N THR A 215 15.55 -5.54 -5.30
CA THR A 215 15.90 -5.78 -3.91
C THR A 215 14.89 -5.17 -2.98
N VAL A 216 14.03 -6.00 -2.46
CA VAL A 216 13.41 -5.76 -1.17
C VAL A 216 13.00 -7.10 -0.58
N ASP A 217 13.85 -7.68 0.26
CA ASP A 217 13.47 -8.85 1.07
C ASP A 217 12.57 -8.40 2.21
N TYR A 218 11.24 -8.42 1.98
CA TYR A 218 10.24 -8.12 3.01
C TYR A 218 9.82 -9.33 3.84
N ASN A 219 10.29 -10.53 3.50
CA ASN A 219 9.83 -11.78 4.09
C ASN A 219 10.75 -12.36 5.17
N SER A 220 11.63 -11.59 5.80
CA SER A 220 12.27 -12.10 7.01
C SER A 220 11.42 -11.72 8.22
N SER A 221 10.76 -12.71 8.81
CA SER A 221 10.34 -12.72 10.22
C SER A 221 11.53 -12.54 11.20
N ASP A 222 12.72 -12.33 10.67
CA ASP A 222 13.93 -12.00 11.38
C ASP A 222 13.94 -10.50 11.66
N THR A 223 13.56 -10.17 12.88
CA THR A 223 13.66 -8.83 13.49
C THR A 223 15.10 -8.30 13.56
N ASP A 224 16.08 -9.09 13.19
CA ASP A 224 17.52 -8.78 13.29
C ASP A 224 18.16 -8.28 11.98
N ARG A 225 17.41 -8.10 10.87
CA ARG A 225 17.92 -7.47 9.65
C ARG A 225 17.49 -6.01 9.53
N PRO A 226 18.38 -5.05 9.74
CA PRO A 226 18.09 -3.62 9.75
C PRO A 226 17.85 -3.00 8.34
N GLU A 227 17.67 -3.79 7.29
CA GLU A 227 17.67 -3.32 5.90
C GLU A 227 16.29 -3.28 5.22
N SER A 228 15.20 -3.65 5.91
CA SER A 228 13.87 -3.65 5.33
C SER A 228 13.13 -2.33 5.59
N LEU A 229 12.49 -1.76 4.56
CA LEU A 229 11.56 -0.65 4.75
C LEU A 229 10.31 -1.11 5.50
N PRO A 230 9.66 -0.25 6.29
CA PRO A 230 8.33 -0.51 6.84
C PRO A 230 7.31 -0.79 5.73
N ARG A 231 6.29 -1.58 6.03
CA ARG A 231 5.21 -1.88 5.06
C ARG A 231 4.41 -0.65 4.66
N GLU A 232 4.27 0.29 5.57
CA GLU A 232 3.55 1.54 5.36
C GLU A 232 4.43 2.71 5.79
N LEU A 233 4.48 3.74 4.98
CA LEU A 233 5.17 4.99 5.24
C LEU A 233 4.28 6.15 4.82
N THR A 234 4.23 7.17 5.66
CA THR A 234 3.73 8.47 5.23
C THR A 234 4.80 9.22 4.44
N VAL A 235 4.38 10.21 3.65
CA VAL A 235 5.30 11.16 3.00
C VAL A 235 6.25 11.81 4.02
N ALA A 236 5.75 12.14 5.22
CA ALA A 236 6.56 12.74 6.27
C ALA A 236 7.66 11.79 6.77
N GLU A 237 7.31 10.54 7.07
CA GLU A 237 8.26 9.51 7.50
C GLU A 237 9.27 9.17 6.41
N SER A 238 8.81 9.04 5.16
CA SER A 238 9.69 8.82 4.00
C SER A 238 10.73 9.93 3.85
N LYS A 239 10.32 11.19 4.03
CA LYS A 239 11.24 12.36 4.01
C LYS A 239 12.26 12.32 5.16
N LEU A 240 11.86 11.86 6.35
CA LEU A 240 12.79 11.67 7.46
C LEU A 240 13.84 10.60 7.12
N LEU A 241 13.41 9.43 6.60
CA LEU A 241 14.33 8.38 6.15
C LEU A 241 15.31 8.86 5.08
N LEU A 242 14.85 9.67 4.14
CA LEU A 242 15.68 10.23 3.08
C LEU A 242 16.69 11.27 3.58
N ARG A 243 16.37 12.02 4.65
CA ARG A 243 17.24 13.06 5.26
C ARG A 243 18.30 12.49 6.18
N ASN A 244 18.03 11.37 6.87
CA ASN A 244 18.92 10.82 7.87
C ASN A 244 20.19 10.25 7.22
N LYS A 245 21.29 10.99 7.38
CA LYS A 245 22.64 10.57 7.04
C LYS A 245 23.46 10.15 8.28
N THR A 246 22.85 10.16 9.48
CA THR A 246 23.55 9.93 10.74
C THR A 246 23.39 8.49 11.23
N PRO A 247 24.48 7.84 11.69
CA PRO A 247 24.54 6.40 11.97
C PRO A 247 23.79 5.93 13.24
N GLU A 248 23.19 6.81 14.03
CA GLU A 248 22.93 6.48 15.44
C GLU A 248 21.51 6.01 15.78
N ALA A 249 20.53 6.03 14.86
CA ALA A 249 19.14 5.71 15.27
C ALA A 249 18.23 4.99 14.28
N ILE A 250 18.59 4.84 13.00
CA ILE A 250 17.77 4.14 11.99
C ILE A 250 18.71 3.42 11.02
N PRO A 251 18.38 2.21 10.55
CA PRO A 251 19.16 1.51 9.53
C PRO A 251 19.42 2.44 8.34
N LEU A 252 20.66 2.54 7.89
CA LEU A 252 21.04 3.31 6.70
C LEU A 252 20.24 2.77 5.51
N LEU A 253 19.41 3.63 4.94
CA LEU A 253 18.67 3.30 3.71
C LEU A 253 19.67 2.94 2.60
N PRO A 254 19.62 1.73 2.02
CA PRO A 254 20.52 1.33 0.94
C PRO A 254 20.45 2.33 -0.22
N ASP A 255 21.60 2.69 -0.79
CA ASP A 255 21.67 3.62 -1.92
C ASP A 255 20.90 3.11 -3.13
N THR A 256 20.71 1.81 -3.25
CA THR A 256 19.90 1.17 -4.29
C THR A 256 18.41 1.48 -4.18
N ILE A 257 17.87 1.63 -2.97
CA ILE A 257 16.45 1.89 -2.71
C ILE A 257 16.15 3.40 -2.69
N ARG A 258 17.14 4.22 -2.33
CA ARG A 258 16.98 5.67 -2.17
C ARG A 258 16.33 6.39 -3.35
N PRO A 259 16.72 6.18 -4.62
CA PRO A 259 16.09 6.82 -5.77
C PRO A 259 14.61 6.45 -5.93
N TRP A 260 14.26 5.21 -5.63
CA TRP A 260 12.88 4.70 -5.69
C TRP A 260 12.01 5.33 -4.61
N LEU A 261 12.52 5.38 -3.37
CA LEU A 261 11.80 6.02 -2.27
C LEU A 261 11.64 7.54 -2.52
N GLN A 262 12.64 8.20 -3.11
CA GLN A 262 12.51 9.61 -3.51
C GLN A 262 11.41 9.81 -4.56
N SER A 263 11.37 8.98 -5.59
CA SER A 263 10.37 9.01 -6.65
C SER A 263 8.96 8.75 -6.10
N ALA A 264 8.82 7.74 -5.23
CA ALA A 264 7.58 7.38 -4.59
C ALA A 264 7.06 8.50 -3.66
N THR A 265 7.94 9.06 -2.82
CA THR A 265 7.61 10.19 -1.93
C THR A 265 7.16 11.41 -2.72
N LYS A 266 7.89 11.76 -3.78
CA LYS A 266 7.54 12.87 -4.67
C LYS A 266 6.17 12.67 -5.32
N ALA A 267 5.88 11.47 -5.81
CA ALA A 267 4.60 11.17 -6.45
C ALA A 267 3.43 11.40 -5.48
N CYS A 268 3.50 10.85 -4.26
CA CYS A 268 2.46 11.04 -3.25
C CYS A 268 2.35 12.50 -2.79
N GLU A 269 3.48 13.21 -2.63
CA GLU A 269 3.47 14.64 -2.27
C GLU A 269 2.76 15.49 -3.34
N MET A 270 2.86 15.09 -4.61
CA MET A 270 2.27 15.78 -5.75
C MET A 270 0.87 15.26 -6.14
N GLY A 271 0.23 14.46 -5.29
CA GLY A 271 -1.18 14.10 -5.42
C GLY A 271 -1.48 12.71 -5.97
N VAL A 272 -0.48 11.84 -6.16
CA VAL A 272 -0.72 10.41 -6.39
C VAL A 272 -1.24 9.81 -5.08
N THR A 273 -2.35 9.08 -5.14
CA THR A 273 -3.03 8.58 -3.93
C THR A 273 -2.12 7.64 -3.14
N ARG A 274 -1.45 6.69 -3.81
CA ARG A 274 -0.53 5.73 -3.19
C ARG A 274 0.60 5.36 -4.13
N THR A 275 1.78 5.13 -3.57
CA THR A 275 2.89 4.53 -4.30
C THR A 275 3.36 3.27 -3.60
N HIS A 276 3.64 2.23 -4.37
CA HIS A 276 4.05 0.93 -3.88
C HIS A 276 5.44 0.58 -4.41
N LEU A 277 6.30 0.10 -3.51
CA LEU A 277 7.61 -0.47 -3.84
C LEU A 277 7.53 -1.97 -3.57
N ILE A 278 7.56 -2.80 -4.61
CA ILE A 278 7.39 -4.25 -4.49
C ILE A 278 8.56 -5.01 -5.14
N SER A 279 8.87 -6.19 -4.61
CA SER A 279 9.90 -7.05 -5.18
C SER A 279 9.39 -7.74 -6.44
N ARG A 280 10.17 -7.68 -7.55
CA ARG A 280 9.86 -8.41 -8.79
C ARG A 280 10.08 -9.92 -8.69
N HIS A 281 10.78 -10.39 -7.64
CA HIS A 281 11.13 -11.81 -7.49
C HIS A 281 9.96 -12.68 -7.03
N ASN A 282 8.92 -12.08 -6.45
CA ASN A 282 7.73 -12.80 -6.02
C ASN A 282 6.78 -12.99 -7.21
N ASP A 283 6.38 -14.21 -7.47
CA ASP A 283 5.36 -14.51 -8.49
C ASP A 283 4.00 -13.95 -8.06
N GLY A 284 3.29 -13.28 -8.97
CA GLY A 284 2.03 -12.60 -8.63
C GLY A 284 2.17 -11.42 -7.67
N ALA A 285 3.36 -10.81 -7.57
CA ALA A 285 3.64 -9.72 -6.63
C ALA A 285 2.62 -8.59 -6.70
N ILE A 286 2.26 -8.16 -7.91
CA ILE A 286 1.28 -7.09 -8.10
C ILE A 286 -0.10 -7.49 -7.57
N LEU A 287 -0.54 -8.71 -7.86
CA LEU A 287 -1.84 -9.19 -7.40
C LEU A 287 -1.88 -9.34 -5.88
N GLN A 288 -0.80 -9.84 -5.29
CA GLN A 288 -0.68 -9.95 -3.83
C GLN A 288 -0.69 -8.58 -3.16
N GLU A 289 0.01 -7.58 -3.73
CA GLU A 289 0.02 -6.22 -3.21
C GLU A 289 -1.34 -5.54 -3.30
N LEU A 290 -2.06 -5.73 -4.42
CA LEU A 290 -3.28 -5.01 -4.70
C LEU A 290 -4.55 -5.64 -4.12
N PHE A 291 -4.60 -6.97 -4.03
CA PHE A 291 -5.80 -7.72 -3.66
C PHE A 291 -5.70 -8.44 -2.32
N THR A 292 -4.65 -8.18 -1.56
CA THR A 292 -4.56 -8.64 -0.17
C THR A 292 -4.46 -7.45 0.77
N HIS A 293 -5.01 -7.63 1.96
CA HIS A 293 -5.08 -6.54 2.94
C HIS A 293 -3.71 -6.04 3.42
N HIS A 294 -2.73 -6.94 3.44
CA HIS A 294 -1.42 -6.62 4.01
C HIS A 294 -0.38 -6.24 2.97
N GLY A 295 -0.70 -6.44 1.69
CA GLY A 295 0.29 -6.31 0.64
C GLY A 295 1.54 -7.16 0.90
N ILE A 296 2.55 -7.00 0.07
CA ILE A 296 3.86 -7.65 0.21
C ILE A 296 5.02 -6.66 0.14
N GLY A 297 4.72 -5.41 -0.18
CA GLY A 297 5.69 -4.35 -0.40
C GLY A 297 5.68 -3.25 0.67
N THR A 298 6.33 -2.12 0.35
CA THR A 298 6.18 -0.87 1.08
C THR A 298 5.22 0.04 0.33
N MET A 299 4.18 0.48 1.01
CA MET A 299 3.26 1.47 0.51
C MET A 299 3.58 2.84 1.09
N ILE A 300 3.57 3.86 0.24
CA ILE A 300 3.72 5.26 0.63
C ILE A 300 2.41 5.99 0.34
N SER A 301 1.94 6.79 1.30
CA SER A 301 0.74 7.62 1.18
C SER A 301 0.92 8.99 1.81
N GLN A 302 0.06 9.95 1.49
CA GLN A 302 0.12 11.30 2.06
C GLN A 302 -0.10 11.28 3.58
N GLU A 303 -1.10 10.52 4.01
CA GLU A 303 -1.50 10.38 5.42
C GLU A 303 -1.53 8.92 5.83
N THR A 304 -1.58 8.68 7.14
CA THR A 304 -1.76 7.31 7.66
C THR A 304 -3.12 6.77 7.23
N LEU A 305 -3.15 5.52 6.79
CA LEU A 305 -4.41 4.85 6.44
C LEU A 305 -5.26 4.49 7.66
N GLN A 306 -4.64 4.55 8.84
CA GLN A 306 -5.32 4.30 10.10
C GLN A 306 -5.99 5.56 10.60
N THR A 307 -7.29 5.52 10.76
CA THR A 307 -8.08 6.58 11.38
C THR A 307 -8.78 6.08 12.63
N LEU A 308 -8.62 6.84 13.72
CA LEU A 308 -9.41 6.67 14.94
C LEU A 308 -10.41 7.81 14.98
N ARG A 309 -11.68 7.50 14.90
CA ARG A 309 -12.77 8.47 14.86
C ARG A 309 -13.98 8.03 15.66
N LYS A 310 -14.84 8.97 16.02
CA LYS A 310 -16.17 8.63 16.53
C LYS A 310 -16.95 7.84 15.48
N ALA A 311 -17.71 6.86 15.96
CA ALA A 311 -18.58 6.08 15.10
C ALA A 311 -19.79 6.90 14.63
N LYS A 312 -20.31 6.53 13.47
CA LYS A 312 -21.52 7.08 12.87
C LYS A 312 -22.56 5.97 12.68
N ILE A 313 -23.78 6.32 12.34
CA ILE A 313 -24.87 5.34 12.15
C ILE A 313 -24.52 4.33 11.06
N GLU A 314 -23.80 4.75 10.02
CA GLU A 314 -23.34 3.85 8.94
C GLU A 314 -22.39 2.75 9.44
N ASP A 315 -21.71 2.98 10.57
CA ASP A 315 -20.75 2.03 11.14
C ASP A 315 -21.40 0.90 11.94
N VAL A 316 -22.69 1.00 12.28
CA VAL A 316 -23.41 0.01 13.10
C VAL A 316 -23.28 -1.40 12.53
N GLY A 317 -23.38 -1.55 11.20
CA GLY A 317 -23.20 -2.85 10.54
C GLY A 317 -21.82 -3.45 10.76
N GLY A 318 -20.76 -2.64 10.61
CA GLY A 318 -19.38 -3.06 10.85
C GLY A 318 -19.10 -3.37 12.33
N ILE A 319 -19.64 -2.57 13.24
CA ILE A 319 -19.53 -2.82 14.69
C ILE A 319 -20.18 -4.15 15.04
N LEU A 320 -21.40 -4.43 14.54
CA LEU A 320 -22.07 -5.70 14.77
C LEU A 320 -21.24 -6.89 14.27
N GLN A 321 -20.68 -6.81 13.06
CA GLN A 321 -19.81 -7.87 12.54
C GLN A 321 -18.60 -8.17 13.44
N LEU A 322 -18.05 -7.14 14.10
CA LEU A 322 -16.94 -7.32 15.05
C LEU A 322 -17.36 -7.91 16.38
N ILE A 323 -18.54 -7.53 16.92
CA ILE A 323 -18.94 -7.91 18.27
C ILE A 323 -19.80 -9.18 18.31
N GLU A 324 -20.62 -9.48 17.29
CA GLU A 324 -21.48 -10.67 17.27
C GLU A 324 -20.77 -12.00 17.57
N PRO A 325 -19.59 -12.30 17.01
CA PRO A 325 -18.85 -13.51 17.35
C PRO A 325 -18.47 -13.54 18.84
N LEU A 326 -18.04 -12.41 19.40
CA LEU A 326 -17.65 -12.29 20.81
C LEU A 326 -18.86 -12.35 21.75
N GLU A 327 -20.03 -11.92 21.31
CA GLU A 327 -21.30 -12.07 22.02
C GLU A 327 -21.77 -13.52 22.04
N ALA A 328 -21.63 -14.23 20.90
CA ALA A 328 -21.96 -15.64 20.78
C ALA A 328 -21.08 -16.51 21.70
N GLU A 329 -19.79 -16.15 21.86
CA GLU A 329 -18.87 -16.81 22.80
C GLU A 329 -19.06 -16.37 24.27
N GLY A 330 -19.98 -15.44 24.56
CA GLY A 330 -20.21 -14.92 25.91
C GLY A 330 -19.08 -13.95 26.40
N ILE A 331 -18.18 -13.54 25.55
CA ILE A 331 -17.09 -12.59 25.88
C ILE A 331 -17.65 -11.19 26.04
N LEU A 332 -18.54 -10.76 25.16
CA LEU A 332 -19.25 -9.48 25.25
C LEU A 332 -20.70 -9.67 25.66
N VAL A 333 -21.31 -8.62 26.20
CA VAL A 333 -22.75 -8.57 26.48
C VAL A 333 -23.48 -8.29 25.17
N ARG A 334 -24.52 -9.07 24.90
CA ARG A 334 -25.32 -8.91 23.69
C ARG A 334 -25.99 -7.55 23.62
N ARG A 335 -25.90 -6.91 22.45
CA ARG A 335 -26.52 -5.61 22.14
C ARG A 335 -27.39 -5.75 20.90
N SER A 336 -28.59 -5.16 20.96
CA SER A 336 -29.41 -5.07 19.77
C SER A 336 -28.90 -3.95 18.84
N ARG A 337 -29.27 -4.04 17.57
CA ARG A 337 -28.96 -3.01 16.58
C ARG A 337 -29.51 -1.64 17.02
N GLU A 338 -30.74 -1.63 17.52
CA GLU A 338 -31.42 -0.41 17.98
C GLU A 338 -30.66 0.26 19.12
N LEU A 339 -30.14 -0.54 20.06
CA LEU A 339 -29.33 -0.02 21.16
C LEU A 339 -28.03 0.59 20.65
N LEU A 340 -27.36 -0.05 19.69
CA LEU A 340 -26.15 0.47 19.09
C LEU A 340 -26.41 1.78 18.33
N GLU A 341 -27.52 1.89 17.60
CA GLU A 341 -27.92 3.12 16.91
C GLU A 341 -28.16 4.28 17.89
N ILE A 342 -28.78 4.01 19.06
CA ILE A 342 -29.00 5.02 20.11
C ILE A 342 -27.69 5.44 20.80
N GLU A 343 -26.77 4.50 20.98
CA GLU A 343 -25.52 4.73 21.73
C GLU A 343 -24.31 4.96 20.83
N ILE A 344 -24.49 5.19 19.53
CA ILE A 344 -23.41 5.22 18.53
C ILE A 344 -22.35 6.26 18.86
N ASP A 345 -22.72 7.38 19.43
CA ASP A 345 -21.81 8.47 19.84
C ASP A 345 -20.81 8.05 20.93
N ARG A 346 -21.11 6.97 21.65
CA ARG A 346 -20.21 6.40 22.67
C ARG A 346 -19.09 5.56 22.05
N PHE A 347 -19.27 5.13 20.78
CA PHE A 347 -18.33 4.27 20.10
C PHE A 347 -17.22 5.08 19.40
N THR A 348 -16.02 4.55 19.48
CA THR A 348 -14.87 4.95 18.67
C THR A 348 -14.52 3.75 17.80
N VAL A 349 -14.29 3.99 16.53
CA VAL A 349 -13.88 2.98 15.56
C VAL A 349 -12.45 3.22 15.11
N LEU A 350 -11.72 2.14 14.97
CA LEU A 350 -10.44 2.08 14.29
C LEU A 350 -10.68 1.56 12.88
N GLU A 351 -10.42 2.41 11.92
CA GLU A 351 -10.55 2.12 10.50
C GLU A 351 -9.19 2.12 9.84
N HIS A 352 -8.98 1.24 8.91
CA HIS A 352 -7.80 1.21 8.05
C HIS A 352 -8.25 0.96 6.62
N ASP A 353 -7.98 1.91 5.74
CA ASP A 353 -8.34 1.84 4.32
C ASP A 353 -9.83 1.49 4.07
N GLY A 354 -10.73 2.13 4.82
CA GLY A 354 -12.18 1.89 4.71
C GLY A 354 -12.67 0.59 5.35
N ILE A 355 -11.78 -0.20 5.96
CA ILE A 355 -12.13 -1.43 6.68
C ILE A 355 -12.10 -1.18 8.19
N MET A 356 -13.19 -1.53 8.86
CA MET A 356 -13.26 -1.43 10.31
C MET A 356 -12.43 -2.54 10.97
N LEU A 357 -11.31 -2.16 11.58
CA LEU A 357 -10.40 -3.08 12.28
C LEU A 357 -10.77 -3.31 13.74
N GLY A 358 -11.42 -2.34 14.35
CA GLY A 358 -11.76 -2.43 15.75
C GLY A 358 -12.76 -1.37 16.19
N CYS A 359 -13.36 -1.61 17.33
CA CYS A 359 -14.24 -0.65 17.99
C CYS A 359 -14.08 -0.72 19.50
N ALA A 360 -14.48 0.36 20.18
CA ALA A 360 -14.64 0.41 21.63
C ALA A 360 -15.67 1.45 22.01
N ALA A 361 -16.36 1.26 23.13
CA ALA A 361 -17.34 2.18 23.66
C ALA A 361 -16.93 2.74 25.03
N LEU A 362 -17.23 4.00 25.28
CA LEU A 362 -17.04 4.68 26.56
C LEU A 362 -18.36 5.07 27.17
N TYR A 363 -18.57 4.68 28.42
CA TYR A 363 -19.75 5.01 29.23
C TYR A 363 -19.32 5.87 30.41
N PRO A 364 -19.53 7.21 30.35
CA PRO A 364 -19.07 8.12 31.39
C PRO A 364 -19.96 8.08 32.65
N PHE A 365 -19.32 8.22 33.80
CA PHE A 365 -19.90 8.43 35.14
C PHE A 365 -19.31 9.73 35.66
N SER A 366 -19.97 10.84 35.30
CA SER A 366 -19.40 12.18 35.46
C SER A 366 -19.24 12.60 36.93
N GLU A 367 -20.13 12.14 37.82
CA GLU A 367 -20.07 12.46 39.26
C GLU A 367 -18.81 11.88 39.92
N GLU A 368 -18.39 10.66 39.48
CA GLU A 368 -17.21 9.98 39.99
C GLU A 368 -15.96 10.21 39.15
N ARG A 369 -16.02 11.03 38.08
CA ARG A 369 -14.95 11.24 37.10
C ARG A 369 -14.38 9.92 36.59
N ALA A 370 -15.27 8.93 36.40
CA ALA A 370 -14.93 7.58 35.95
C ALA A 370 -15.60 7.26 34.61
N CYS A 371 -15.03 6.31 33.89
CA CYS A 371 -15.62 5.84 32.64
C CYS A 371 -15.48 4.32 32.51
N GLU A 372 -16.54 3.63 32.05
CA GLU A 372 -16.45 2.24 31.64
C GLU A 372 -15.97 2.13 30.22
N LEU A 373 -14.89 1.41 30.00
CA LEU A 373 -14.46 0.97 28.67
C LEU A 373 -15.14 -0.38 28.39
N ALA A 374 -16.01 -0.38 27.41
CA ALA A 374 -16.75 -1.57 26.99
C ALA A 374 -16.55 -1.84 25.48
N CYS A 375 -16.93 -3.03 25.03
CA CYS A 375 -16.89 -3.42 23.62
C CYS A 375 -15.54 -3.19 22.91
N LEU A 376 -14.43 -3.30 23.64
CA LEU A 376 -13.12 -3.29 22.97
C LEU A 376 -12.99 -4.59 22.17
N ALA A 377 -13.10 -4.46 20.86
CA ALA A 377 -13.03 -5.56 19.92
C ALA A 377 -12.08 -5.22 18.77
N ILE A 378 -11.25 -6.19 18.39
CA ILE A 378 -10.39 -6.11 17.20
C ILE A 378 -10.73 -7.29 16.31
N HIS A 379 -10.83 -7.03 15.01
CA HIS A 379 -11.10 -8.04 14.00
C HIS A 379 -10.09 -9.19 14.13
N PRO A 380 -10.52 -10.48 14.08
CA PRO A 380 -9.65 -11.64 14.33
C PRO A 380 -8.35 -11.63 13.53
N ASP A 381 -8.40 -11.30 12.24
CA ASP A 381 -7.23 -11.31 11.34
C ASP A 381 -6.20 -10.20 11.66
N TYR A 382 -6.56 -9.27 12.57
CA TYR A 382 -5.75 -8.10 12.93
C TYR A 382 -5.31 -8.08 14.39
N ARG A 383 -5.60 -9.15 15.15
CA ARG A 383 -5.12 -9.30 16.53
C ARG A 383 -3.59 -9.42 16.56
N ASP A 384 -3.02 -9.19 17.73
CA ASP A 384 -1.58 -9.32 18.02
C ASP A 384 -0.65 -8.39 17.21
N ARG A 385 -1.23 -7.31 16.61
CA ARG A 385 -0.51 -6.30 15.82
C ARG A 385 -0.49 -4.91 16.47
N GLY A 386 -0.81 -4.82 17.73
CA GLY A 386 -0.80 -3.55 18.46
C GLY A 386 -2.03 -2.66 18.26
N TYR A 387 -2.99 -3.01 17.41
CA TYR A 387 -4.19 -2.21 17.16
C TYR A 387 -5.06 -2.00 18.41
N GLY A 388 -5.17 -3.00 19.26
CA GLY A 388 -5.87 -2.89 20.55
C GLY A 388 -5.23 -1.85 21.45
N ASN A 389 -3.90 -1.84 21.53
CA ASN A 389 -3.14 -0.84 22.30
C ASN A 389 -3.29 0.57 21.69
N HIS A 390 -3.29 0.68 20.37
CA HIS A 390 -3.49 1.96 19.69
C HIS A 390 -4.88 2.54 19.99
N LEU A 391 -5.92 1.72 19.92
CA LEU A 391 -7.30 2.11 20.25
C LEU A 391 -7.41 2.48 21.73
N LEU A 392 -6.83 1.69 22.64
CA LEU A 392 -6.83 1.97 24.08
C LEU A 392 -6.16 3.31 24.41
N LYS A 393 -4.96 3.57 23.87
CA LYS A 393 -4.25 4.85 24.08
C LYS A 393 -5.03 6.07 23.55
N HIS A 394 -5.72 5.92 22.44
CA HIS A 394 -6.58 6.98 21.92
C HIS A 394 -7.75 7.28 22.89
N ILE A 395 -8.36 6.22 23.40
CA ILE A 395 -9.46 6.32 24.37
C ILE A 395 -8.99 6.96 25.68
N GLU A 396 -7.84 6.57 26.21
CA GLU A 396 -7.24 7.15 27.40
C GLU A 396 -7.02 8.66 27.25
N LYS A 397 -6.42 9.08 26.12
CA LYS A 397 -6.25 10.51 25.81
C LYS A 397 -7.58 11.25 25.73
N GLY A 398 -8.59 10.65 25.10
CA GLY A 398 -9.93 11.21 25.01
C GLY A 398 -10.63 11.31 26.37
N ALA A 399 -10.44 10.34 27.26
CA ALA A 399 -10.97 10.35 28.61
C ALA A 399 -10.32 11.46 29.47
N ILE A 400 -9.00 11.59 29.43
CA ILE A 400 -8.26 12.65 30.12
C ILE A 400 -8.73 14.04 29.66
N SER A 401 -8.96 14.23 28.36
CA SER A 401 -9.46 15.51 27.83
C SER A 401 -10.88 15.88 28.29
N GLN A 402 -11.63 14.91 28.82
CA GLN A 402 -12.97 15.08 29.39
C GLN A 402 -12.98 15.10 30.94
N ASP A 403 -11.83 15.33 31.58
CA ASP A 403 -11.66 15.36 33.05
C ASP A 403 -12.03 14.02 33.74
N ILE A 404 -11.84 12.92 33.02
CA ILE A 404 -12.01 11.57 33.55
C ILE A 404 -10.66 11.12 34.10
N HIS A 405 -10.65 10.65 35.36
CA HIS A 405 -9.45 10.23 36.06
C HIS A 405 -9.34 8.72 36.24
N THR A 406 -10.44 8.01 36.04
CA THR A 406 -10.50 6.57 36.28
C THR A 406 -11.17 5.88 35.11
N LEU A 407 -10.47 4.93 34.50
CA LEU A 407 -11.01 4.04 33.49
C LEU A 407 -11.18 2.64 34.09
N PHE A 408 -12.35 2.03 33.95
CA PHE A 408 -12.56 0.67 34.41
C PHE A 408 -13.15 -0.22 33.33
N VAL A 409 -12.88 -1.52 33.42
CA VAL A 409 -13.39 -2.53 32.50
C VAL A 409 -13.98 -3.71 33.26
N LEU A 410 -15.00 -4.33 32.67
CA LEU A 410 -15.59 -5.58 33.14
C LEU A 410 -15.33 -6.69 32.11
N THR A 411 -14.40 -7.59 32.42
CA THR A 411 -13.98 -8.63 31.48
C THR A 411 -14.12 -10.05 32.05
N THR A 412 -14.43 -11.00 31.18
CA THR A 412 -14.42 -12.45 31.51
C THR A 412 -13.18 -13.16 30.96
N HIS A 413 -12.52 -12.61 29.94
CA HIS A 413 -11.44 -13.31 29.23
C HIS A 413 -10.13 -12.50 29.12
N ALA A 414 -10.18 -11.18 28.92
CA ALA A 414 -9.03 -10.38 28.57
C ALA A 414 -8.30 -9.74 29.77
N ALA A 415 -8.44 -10.29 30.99
CA ALA A 415 -7.89 -9.68 32.20
C ALA A 415 -6.37 -9.46 32.10
N HIS A 416 -5.61 -10.45 31.65
CA HIS A 416 -4.15 -10.35 31.51
C HIS A 416 -3.73 -9.25 30.56
N TRP A 417 -4.39 -9.14 29.41
CA TRP A 417 -4.12 -8.09 28.43
C TRP A 417 -4.31 -6.69 29.04
N PHE A 418 -5.37 -6.46 29.81
CA PHE A 418 -5.59 -5.18 30.48
C PHE A 418 -4.54 -4.92 31.57
N ILE A 419 -4.14 -5.95 32.32
CA ILE A 419 -3.07 -5.80 33.34
C ILE A 419 -1.75 -5.41 32.70
N GLU A 420 -1.37 -6.00 31.57
CA GLU A 420 -0.17 -5.62 30.79
C GLU A 420 -0.24 -4.16 30.29
N HIS A 421 -1.46 -3.60 30.18
CA HIS A 421 -1.68 -2.21 29.77
C HIS A 421 -1.95 -1.24 30.94
N GLY A 422 -1.58 -1.65 32.15
CA GLY A 422 -1.56 -0.79 33.35
C GLY A 422 -2.88 -0.76 34.13
N PHE A 423 -3.78 -1.70 33.93
CA PHE A 423 -4.93 -1.90 34.78
C PHE A 423 -4.59 -2.78 35.98
N SER A 424 -5.22 -2.55 37.11
CA SER A 424 -5.12 -3.37 38.32
C SER A 424 -6.44 -4.02 38.67
N GLU A 425 -6.39 -5.22 39.26
CA GLU A 425 -7.62 -5.88 39.74
C GLU A 425 -8.26 -5.06 40.87
N ALA A 426 -9.58 -4.93 40.82
CA ALA A 426 -10.38 -4.19 41.75
C ALA A 426 -11.65 -4.96 42.13
N THR A 427 -12.36 -4.47 43.10
CA THR A 427 -13.62 -5.06 43.57
C THR A 427 -14.82 -4.32 43.00
N THR A 428 -16.03 -4.94 43.07
CA THR A 428 -17.28 -4.29 42.66
C THR A 428 -17.58 -3.04 43.49
N ALA A 429 -17.06 -2.97 44.73
CA ALA A 429 -17.28 -1.80 45.62
C ALA A 429 -16.55 -0.53 45.11
N GLU A 430 -15.55 -0.66 44.25
CA GLU A 430 -14.79 0.46 43.68
C GLU A 430 -15.42 1.02 42.39
N LEU A 431 -16.46 0.37 41.88
CA LEU A 431 -17.22 0.87 40.73
C LEU A 431 -18.12 2.06 41.14
N PRO A 432 -18.47 2.95 40.19
CA PRO A 432 -19.52 3.94 40.40
C PRO A 432 -20.83 3.32 40.92
N PRO A 433 -21.55 3.94 41.89
CA PRO A 433 -22.75 3.36 42.48
C PRO A 433 -23.81 2.95 41.46
N ALA A 434 -24.01 3.77 40.43
CA ALA A 434 -24.94 3.45 39.35
C ALA A 434 -24.53 2.17 38.60
N ARG A 435 -23.25 1.89 38.48
CA ARG A 435 -22.73 0.69 37.80
C ARG A 435 -22.74 -0.54 38.68
N GLN A 436 -22.53 -0.39 39.99
CA GLN A 436 -22.66 -1.45 40.97
C GLN A 436 -24.06 -2.09 40.91
N ASN A 437 -25.11 -1.26 40.85
CA ASN A 437 -26.50 -1.72 40.77
C ASN A 437 -26.82 -2.53 39.50
N LEU A 438 -26.04 -2.34 38.45
CA LEU A 438 -26.18 -3.02 37.17
C LEU A 438 -25.17 -4.17 36.98
N TYR A 439 -24.42 -4.54 38.04
CA TYR A 439 -23.44 -5.61 37.95
C TYR A 439 -24.11 -6.97 37.82
N ASN A 440 -23.73 -7.73 36.80
CA ASN A 440 -24.25 -9.06 36.57
C ASN A 440 -23.44 -10.10 37.33
N TYR A 441 -23.92 -10.49 38.51
CA TYR A 441 -23.32 -11.51 39.40
C TYR A 441 -23.26 -12.91 38.77
N GLN A 442 -24.13 -13.23 37.83
CA GLN A 442 -24.12 -14.55 37.16
C GLN A 442 -22.96 -14.65 36.18
N ARG A 443 -22.61 -13.54 35.54
CA ARG A 443 -21.51 -13.48 34.57
C ARG A 443 -20.14 -13.48 35.26
N ARG A 444 -20.02 -13.02 36.50
CA ARG A 444 -18.79 -12.97 37.30
C ARG A 444 -17.62 -12.28 36.57
N SER A 445 -17.89 -11.21 35.88
CA SER A 445 -16.82 -10.44 35.22
C SER A 445 -15.81 -9.91 36.24
N LYS A 446 -14.52 -10.03 35.96
CA LYS A 446 -13.49 -9.35 36.75
C LYS A 446 -13.59 -7.84 36.53
N VAL A 447 -13.40 -7.09 37.61
CA VAL A 447 -13.31 -5.63 37.59
C VAL A 447 -11.83 -5.26 37.53
N LEU A 448 -11.46 -4.45 36.57
CA LEU A 448 -10.11 -3.91 36.46
C LEU A 448 -10.18 -2.40 36.34
N ILE A 449 -9.30 -1.69 37.03
CA ILE A 449 -9.28 -0.22 37.09
C ILE A 449 -7.91 0.29 36.71
N LYS A 450 -7.90 1.40 35.98
CA LYS A 450 -6.69 2.18 35.64
C LYS A 450 -6.94 3.64 36.00
N HIS A 451 -6.04 4.23 36.78
CA HIS A 451 -5.98 5.69 37.01
C HIS A 451 -5.20 6.35 35.86
N LEU A 452 -5.82 7.37 35.25
CA LEU A 452 -5.30 8.06 34.05
C LEU A 452 -4.45 9.26 34.43
#